data_d402d657deb065472c431cc1e51f77fc
#
_entry.id   d402d657deb065472c431cc1e51f77fc
#
_cell.length_a   1.000
_cell.length_b   1.000
_cell.length_c   1.000
_cell.angle_alpha   90.00
_cell.angle_beta   90.00
_cell.angle_gamma   90.00
#
_symmetry.space_group_name_H-M   'P 1'
#
loop_
_entity.id
_entity.type
_entity.pdbx_description
1 polymer ?
#
loop_
_entity_poly.entity_id
_entity_poly.type
_entity_poly.pdbx_seq_one_letter_code
_entity_poly.pdbx_strand_id
1 'polypeptide(L)'
;MISLSKARKDIFQLFTDCLADVTLNDQNVPVYDCIPPSDVNQGVLYENRYLEQPTTTMTGETIYHLVQCTTTVFSFVDWETTEKICDLLNERLNGKGDNDTFQMIICHSFYYMDFVEEEGFFGIQIDWDIILYGNEQ
;
A
#
# COMPACT_ATOMS: atom_id res chain seq x y z
N MET A 1 -6.26 -10.00 -19.50
CA MET A 1 -5.38 -10.14 -18.34
C MET A 1 -4.72 -8.79 -18.06
N ILE A 2 -4.71 -8.37 -16.79
CA ILE A 2 -4.07 -7.10 -16.42
C ILE A 2 -2.55 -7.24 -16.53
N SER A 3 -1.86 -6.21 -17.03
CA SER A 3 -0.41 -6.22 -17.09
C SER A 3 0.21 -5.96 -15.71
N LEU A 4 1.42 -6.45 -15.50
CA LEU A 4 2.15 -6.19 -14.24
C LEU A 4 2.37 -4.70 -14.00
N SER A 5 2.70 -3.98 -15.07
CA SER A 5 2.92 -2.53 -14.99
C SER A 5 1.65 -1.79 -14.58
N LYS A 6 0.51 -2.17 -15.17
CA LYS A 6 -0.77 -1.54 -14.82
C LYS A 6 -1.16 -1.85 -13.39
N ALA A 7 -1.02 -3.10 -12.95
CA ALA A 7 -1.33 -3.49 -11.57
C ALA A 7 -0.50 -2.66 -10.57
N ARG A 8 0.80 -2.55 -10.80
CA ARG A 8 1.70 -1.79 -9.93
C ARG A 8 1.29 -0.31 -9.86
N LYS A 9 1.02 0.29 -11.02
CA LYS A 9 0.64 1.70 -11.09
C LYS A 9 -0.70 1.98 -10.42
N ASP A 10 -1.68 1.11 -10.64
CA ASP A 10 -3.01 1.27 -10.06
C ASP A 10 -2.99 1.15 -8.53
N ILE A 11 -2.20 0.20 -8.02
CA ILE A 11 -2.07 0.02 -6.57
C ILE A 11 -1.30 1.19 -5.95
N PHE A 12 -0.22 1.63 -6.59
CA PHE A 12 0.52 2.81 -6.15
C PHE A 12 -0.39 4.04 -6.08
N GLN A 13 -1.21 4.24 -7.11
CA GLN A 13 -2.14 5.35 -7.18
C GLN A 13 -3.20 5.26 -6.06
N LEU A 14 -3.65 4.05 -5.75
CA LEU A 14 -4.60 3.81 -4.67
C LEU A 14 -4.07 4.32 -3.33
N PHE A 15 -2.84 3.97 -2.98
CA PHE A 15 -2.23 4.43 -1.74
C PHE A 15 -1.97 5.94 -1.77
N THR A 16 -1.53 6.46 -2.90
CA THR A 16 -1.28 7.90 -3.07
C THR A 16 -2.56 8.70 -2.86
N ASP A 17 -3.66 8.29 -3.49
CA ASP A 17 -4.95 8.97 -3.38
C ASP A 17 -5.52 8.86 -1.97
N CYS A 18 -5.30 7.72 -1.31
CA CYS A 18 -5.77 7.51 0.06
C CYS A 18 -5.22 8.54 1.03
N LEU A 19 -3.98 8.99 0.83
CA LEU A 19 -3.29 9.89 1.74
C LEU A 19 -3.14 11.31 1.18
N ALA A 20 -3.72 11.61 0.03
CA ALA A 20 -3.53 12.89 -0.66
C ALA A 20 -4.01 14.09 0.16
N ASP A 21 -5.03 13.91 0.99
CA ASP A 21 -5.61 14.97 1.83
C ASP A 21 -5.06 15.01 3.26
N VAL A 22 -4.09 14.15 3.56
CA VAL A 22 -3.57 13.98 4.92
C VAL A 22 -2.38 14.90 5.15
N THR A 23 -2.41 15.62 6.27
CA THR A 23 -1.30 16.45 6.73
C THR A 23 -1.04 16.12 8.19
N LEU A 24 0.20 15.75 8.50
CA LEU A 24 0.66 15.48 9.86
C LEU A 24 1.94 16.25 10.09
N ASN A 25 2.10 16.86 11.26
CA ASN A 25 3.28 17.68 11.58
C ASN A 25 3.51 18.78 10.54
N ASP A 26 2.42 19.37 10.04
CA ASP A 26 2.43 20.41 9.00
C ASP A 26 3.06 19.97 7.67
N GLN A 27 3.10 18.66 7.42
CA GLN A 27 3.67 18.09 6.20
C GLN A 27 2.76 17.04 5.59
N ASN A 28 2.86 16.89 4.28
CA ASN A 28 2.15 15.84 3.55
C ASN A 28 2.69 14.45 3.95
N VAL A 29 1.93 13.43 3.56
CA VAL A 29 2.33 12.03 3.72
C VAL A 29 2.48 11.44 2.32
N PRO A 30 3.65 11.60 1.68
CA PRO A 30 3.86 11.10 0.33
C PRO A 30 4.01 9.57 0.30
N VAL A 31 3.69 8.98 -0.85
CA VAL A 31 3.87 7.56 -1.11
C VAL A 31 4.96 7.41 -2.15
N TYR A 32 5.91 6.52 -1.90
CA TYR A 32 7.05 6.27 -2.79
C TYR A 32 7.04 4.82 -3.27
N ASP A 33 7.39 4.62 -4.53
CA ASP A 33 7.59 3.28 -5.09
C ASP A 33 9.08 2.93 -5.23
N CYS A 34 9.92 3.77 -4.68
CA CYS A 34 11.37 3.61 -4.65
C CYS A 34 11.92 4.23 -3.37
N ILE A 35 13.24 4.18 -3.18
CA ILE A 35 13.87 4.74 -1.99
C ILE A 35 13.54 6.23 -1.88
N PRO A 36 12.97 6.70 -0.73
CA PRO A 36 12.63 8.11 -0.58
C PRO A 36 13.87 9.01 -0.57
N PRO A 37 13.72 10.28 -0.96
CA PRO A 37 14.80 11.25 -0.80
C PRO A 37 15.20 11.41 0.67
N SER A 38 16.46 11.79 0.91
CA SER A 38 17.03 11.87 2.26
C SER A 38 16.43 12.96 3.16
N ASP A 39 15.71 13.92 2.59
CA ASP A 39 15.10 15.03 3.32
C ASP A 39 13.63 14.81 3.71
N VAL A 40 13.13 13.59 3.54
CA VAL A 40 11.74 13.25 3.84
C VAL A 40 11.62 12.87 5.32
N ASN A 41 10.61 13.45 6.00
CA ASN A 41 10.37 13.20 7.42
C ASN A 41 9.33 12.12 7.70
N GLN A 42 8.44 11.86 6.76
CA GLN A 42 7.37 10.87 6.93
C GLN A 42 6.83 10.44 5.57
N GLY A 43 6.27 9.26 5.52
CA GLY A 43 5.68 8.77 4.28
C GLY A 43 5.41 7.28 4.29
N VAL A 44 5.13 6.76 3.11
CA VAL A 44 4.84 5.35 2.88
C VAL A 44 5.69 4.87 1.72
N LEU A 45 6.43 3.80 1.95
CA LEU A 45 7.16 3.11 0.88
C LEU A 45 6.36 1.90 0.44
N TYR A 46 5.99 1.86 -0.83
CA TYR A 46 5.21 0.80 -1.42
C TYR A 46 6.10 -0.19 -2.16
N GLU A 47 5.88 -1.48 -1.92
CA GLU A 47 6.58 -2.55 -2.61
C GLU A 47 5.63 -3.67 -3.02
N ASN A 48 5.65 -4.04 -4.30
CA ASN A 48 5.00 -5.27 -4.74
C ASN A 48 5.84 -6.46 -4.30
N ARG A 49 5.20 -7.43 -3.66
CA ARG A 49 5.88 -8.66 -3.27
C ARG A 49 5.53 -9.84 -4.16
N TYR A 50 4.28 -9.92 -4.57
CA TYR A 50 3.80 -11.12 -5.22
C TYR A 50 2.53 -10.83 -6.00
N LEU A 51 2.51 -11.32 -7.23
CA LEU A 51 1.30 -11.32 -8.05
C LEU A 51 1.00 -12.77 -8.39
N GLU A 52 -0.09 -13.30 -7.84
CA GLU A 52 -0.51 -14.66 -8.09
C GLU A 52 -0.97 -14.82 -9.54
N GLN A 53 -0.76 -16.03 -10.08
CA GLN A 53 -1.29 -16.34 -11.40
C GLN A 53 -2.80 -16.10 -11.41
N PRO A 54 -3.34 -15.51 -12.49
CA PRO A 54 -4.76 -15.20 -12.53
C PRO A 54 -5.61 -16.46 -12.46
N THR A 55 -6.70 -16.38 -11.69
CA THR A 55 -7.72 -17.41 -11.68
C THR A 55 -8.51 -17.32 -12.97
N THR A 56 -8.60 -18.43 -13.70
CA THR A 56 -9.28 -18.46 -14.99
C THR A 56 -10.48 -19.42 -14.96
N THR A 57 -11.44 -19.16 -15.84
CA THR A 57 -12.55 -20.07 -16.11
C THR A 57 -12.07 -21.20 -17.01
N MET A 58 -12.93 -22.20 -17.25
CA MET A 58 -12.63 -23.30 -18.20
C MET A 58 -12.47 -22.80 -19.62
N THR A 59 -13.01 -21.63 -19.94
CA THR A 59 -12.86 -21.00 -21.29
C THR A 59 -11.62 -20.12 -21.39
N GLY A 60 -10.84 -20.00 -20.31
CA GLY A 60 -9.61 -19.19 -20.30
C GLY A 60 -9.78 -17.74 -19.89
N GLU A 61 -11.00 -17.33 -19.50
CA GLU A 61 -11.24 -15.96 -19.02
C GLU A 61 -10.67 -15.80 -17.63
N THR A 62 -9.91 -14.72 -17.40
CA THR A 62 -9.38 -14.38 -16.09
C THR A 62 -10.48 -13.78 -15.24
N ILE A 63 -10.69 -14.33 -14.03
CA ILE A 63 -11.72 -13.86 -13.10
C ILE A 63 -11.16 -12.78 -12.18
N TYR A 64 -10.01 -13.02 -11.58
CA TYR A 64 -9.36 -12.06 -10.68
C TYR A 64 -7.87 -12.34 -10.57
N HIS A 65 -7.15 -11.36 -10.05
CA HIS A 65 -5.74 -11.47 -9.67
C HIS A 65 -5.62 -11.18 -8.17
N LEU A 66 -4.82 -11.98 -7.48
CA LEU A 66 -4.44 -11.69 -6.10
C LEU A 66 -3.04 -11.07 -6.11
N VAL A 67 -2.92 -9.88 -5.55
CA VAL A 67 -1.64 -9.20 -5.38
C VAL A 67 -1.34 -9.08 -3.90
N GLN A 68 -0.15 -9.49 -3.52
CA GLN A 68 0.35 -9.25 -2.18
C GLN A 68 1.37 -8.12 -2.26
N CYS A 69 1.16 -7.09 -1.48
CA CYS A 69 2.09 -5.98 -1.42
C CYS A 69 2.38 -5.60 0.02
N THR A 70 3.46 -4.88 0.20
CA THR A 70 3.89 -4.41 1.49
C THR A 70 4.01 -2.89 1.43
N THR A 71 3.49 -2.21 2.44
CA THR A 71 3.78 -0.80 2.64
C THR A 71 4.59 -0.65 3.92
N THR A 72 5.68 0.09 3.85
CA THR A 72 6.45 0.49 5.02
C THR A 72 6.08 1.92 5.34
N VAL A 73 5.32 2.09 6.41
CA VAL A 73 4.94 3.42 6.91
C VAL A 73 6.04 3.90 7.83
N PHE A 74 6.54 5.09 7.61
CA PHE A 74 7.68 5.58 8.38
C PHE A 74 7.53 7.04 8.78
N SER A 75 8.23 7.40 9.86
CA SER A 75 8.38 8.75 10.35
C SER A 75 9.75 8.86 11.03
N PHE A 76 10.34 10.04 10.95
CA PHE A 76 11.54 10.39 11.73
C PHE A 76 11.19 11.27 12.92
N VAL A 77 9.89 11.39 13.24
CA VAL A 77 9.39 12.24 14.33
C VAL A 77 9.12 11.41 15.59
N ASP A 78 8.18 10.48 15.51
CA ASP A 78 7.79 9.64 16.65
C ASP A 78 6.92 8.45 16.18
N TRP A 79 6.68 7.51 17.09
CA TRP A 79 5.80 6.37 16.83
C TRP A 79 4.35 6.80 16.57
N GLU A 80 3.89 7.84 17.27
CA GLU A 80 2.52 8.29 17.12
C GLU A 80 2.20 8.72 15.68
N THR A 81 3.12 9.41 15.02
CA THR A 81 2.96 9.81 13.62
C THR A 81 2.83 8.59 12.72
N THR A 82 3.72 7.62 12.87
CA THR A 82 3.69 6.39 12.09
C THR A 82 2.39 5.62 12.31
N GLU A 83 1.97 5.49 13.57
CA GLU A 83 0.75 4.78 13.93
C GLU A 83 -0.49 5.47 13.36
N LYS A 84 -0.55 6.80 13.37
CA LYS A 84 -1.67 7.54 12.77
C LYS A 84 -1.80 7.29 11.29
N ILE A 85 -0.70 7.23 10.56
CA ILE A 85 -0.72 6.93 9.13
C ILE A 85 -1.24 5.50 8.91
N CYS A 86 -0.77 4.54 9.71
CA CYS A 86 -1.24 3.16 9.64
C CYS A 86 -2.75 3.06 9.89
N ASP A 87 -3.23 3.76 10.92
CA ASP A 87 -4.67 3.76 11.27
C ASP A 87 -5.50 4.33 10.13
N LEU A 88 -5.05 5.40 9.49
CA LEU A 88 -5.74 6.00 8.35
C LEU A 88 -5.79 5.07 7.16
N LEU A 89 -4.68 4.41 6.84
CA LEU A 89 -4.65 3.42 5.75
C LEU A 89 -5.62 2.28 6.04
N ASN A 90 -5.58 1.74 7.24
CA ASN A 90 -6.47 0.65 7.62
C ASN A 90 -7.94 1.07 7.57
N GLU A 91 -8.27 2.22 8.14
CA GLU A 91 -9.64 2.72 8.16
C GLU A 91 -10.18 2.97 6.76
N ARG A 92 -9.36 3.54 5.88
CA ARG A 92 -9.80 3.96 4.55
C ARG A 92 -9.80 2.85 3.52
N LEU A 93 -8.94 1.84 3.68
CA LEU A 93 -8.73 0.81 2.65
C LEU A 93 -9.18 -0.59 3.05
N ASN A 94 -9.03 -0.97 4.31
CA ASN A 94 -9.32 -2.35 4.70
C ASN A 94 -10.79 -2.72 4.50
N GLY A 95 -11.02 -3.79 3.74
CA GLY A 95 -12.37 -4.26 3.42
C GLY A 95 -13.07 -3.45 2.34
N LYS A 96 -12.37 -2.56 1.65
CA LYS A 96 -12.94 -1.69 0.63
C LYS A 96 -12.63 -2.19 -0.78
N GLY A 97 -13.46 -1.78 -1.73
CA GLY A 97 -13.23 -1.96 -3.15
C GLY A 97 -13.78 -0.75 -3.90
N ASP A 98 -13.42 -0.59 -5.17
CA ASP A 98 -13.85 0.53 -5.99
C ASP A 98 -14.81 0.14 -7.10
N ASN A 99 -15.13 -1.16 -7.23
CA ASN A 99 -16.01 -1.74 -8.25
C ASN A 99 -15.46 -1.67 -9.68
N ASP A 100 -14.35 -1.02 -9.90
CA ASP A 100 -13.75 -0.87 -11.24
C ASP A 100 -12.45 -1.68 -11.37
N THR A 101 -11.47 -1.39 -10.51
CA THR A 101 -10.14 -2.01 -10.55
C THR A 101 -9.95 -3.00 -9.43
N PHE A 102 -10.43 -2.67 -8.23
CA PHE A 102 -10.23 -3.45 -7.03
C PHE A 102 -11.54 -4.03 -6.52
N GLN A 103 -11.59 -5.35 -6.36
CA GLN A 103 -12.72 -6.00 -5.71
C GLN A 103 -12.66 -5.79 -4.20
N MET A 104 -11.48 -5.95 -3.62
CA MET A 104 -11.30 -5.86 -2.18
C MET A 104 -9.83 -5.67 -1.84
N ILE A 105 -9.60 -4.95 -0.76
CA ILE A 105 -8.29 -4.77 -0.15
C ILE A 105 -8.39 -5.26 1.28
N ILE A 106 -7.44 -6.10 1.69
CA ILE A 106 -7.44 -6.68 3.02
C ILE A 106 -6.10 -6.35 3.69
N CYS A 107 -6.17 -5.71 4.84
CA CYS A 107 -5.01 -5.54 5.69
C CYS A 107 -4.74 -6.87 6.40
N HIS A 108 -3.60 -7.47 6.08
CA HIS A 108 -3.26 -8.79 6.56
C HIS A 108 -2.56 -8.76 7.92
N SER A 109 -1.59 -7.88 8.09
CA SER A 109 -0.82 -7.81 9.32
C SER A 109 -0.09 -6.48 9.45
N PHE A 110 0.19 -6.12 10.71
CA PHE A 110 1.05 -4.99 11.06
C PHE A 110 2.31 -5.54 11.74
N TYR A 111 3.44 -4.96 11.40
CA TYR A 111 4.71 -5.37 11.96
C TYR A 111 5.54 -4.13 12.33
N TYR A 112 5.82 -3.93 13.62
CA TYR A 112 6.70 -2.85 14.07
C TYR A 112 8.13 -3.22 13.75
N MET A 113 8.81 -2.35 13.00
CA MET A 113 10.22 -2.55 12.67
C MET A 113 11.08 -2.20 13.87
N ASP A 114 12.26 -2.83 13.96
CA ASP A 114 13.19 -2.53 15.05
C ASP A 114 13.61 -1.06 14.97
N PHE A 115 13.52 -0.37 16.11
CA PHE A 115 13.95 1.01 16.20
C PHE A 115 15.46 1.06 16.44
N VAL A 116 16.15 1.83 15.59
CA VAL A 116 17.58 2.10 15.73
C VAL A 116 17.72 3.56 16.12
N GLU A 117 18.17 3.81 17.34
CA GLU A 117 18.22 5.16 17.93
C GLU A 117 19.01 6.14 17.07
N GLU A 118 20.12 5.70 16.50
CA GLU A 118 20.99 6.55 15.67
C GLU A 118 20.32 7.00 14.37
N GLU A 119 19.39 6.20 13.86
CA GLU A 119 18.65 6.51 12.64
C GLU A 119 17.40 7.35 12.90
N GLY A 120 16.83 7.24 14.10
CA GLY A 120 15.61 7.92 14.45
C GLY A 120 14.41 7.50 13.61
N PHE A 121 14.41 6.29 13.09
CA PHE A 121 13.43 5.76 12.16
C PHE A 121 12.36 4.97 12.89
N PHE A 122 11.11 5.43 12.77
CA PHE A 122 9.94 4.76 13.35
C PHE A 122 9.14 4.13 12.23
N GLY A 123 9.32 2.84 12.00
CA GLY A 123 8.72 2.14 10.86
C GLY A 123 7.73 1.06 11.28
N ILE A 124 6.62 0.98 10.55
CA ILE A 124 5.64 -0.10 10.67
C ILE A 124 5.39 -0.62 9.27
N GLN A 125 5.54 -1.93 9.11
CA GLN A 125 5.25 -2.62 7.87
C GLN A 125 3.82 -3.14 7.90
N ILE A 126 3.09 -2.92 6.83
CA ILE A 126 1.75 -3.47 6.65
C ILE A 126 1.76 -4.36 5.43
N ASP A 127 1.31 -5.59 5.59
CA ASP A 127 1.12 -6.52 4.48
C ASP A 127 -0.34 -6.48 4.04
N TRP A 128 -0.55 -6.38 2.73
CA TRP A 128 -1.86 -6.26 2.12
C TRP A 128 -2.10 -7.37 1.12
N ASP A 129 -3.35 -7.87 1.11
CA ASP A 129 -3.86 -8.70 0.02
C ASP A 129 -4.85 -7.84 -0.77
N ILE A 130 -4.61 -7.71 -2.07
CA ILE A 130 -5.43 -6.89 -2.96
C ILE A 130 -5.96 -7.76 -4.07
N ILE A 131 -7.28 -7.81 -4.21
CA ILE A 131 -7.96 -8.59 -5.24
C ILE A 131 -8.35 -7.64 -6.36
N LEU A 132 -7.77 -7.83 -7.54
CA LEU A 132 -8.05 -7.05 -8.74
C LEU A 132 -9.03 -7.80 -9.62
N TYR A 133 -9.84 -7.06 -10.38
CA TYR A 133 -10.65 -7.67 -11.42
C TYR A 133 -9.76 -8.25 -12.53
N GLY A 134 -10.18 -9.37 -13.09
CA GLY A 134 -9.35 -10.11 -14.05
C GLY A 134 -9.25 -9.47 -15.42
N ASN A 135 -10.23 -8.65 -15.79
CA ASN A 135 -10.28 -7.98 -17.07
C ASN A 135 -10.11 -6.47 -16.86
N GLU A 136 -9.45 -5.83 -17.82
CA GLU A 136 -9.37 -4.36 -17.81
C GLU A 136 -10.76 -3.78 -18.03
N GLN A 137 -11.11 -2.86 -17.17
CA GLN A 137 -12.39 -2.18 -17.22
C GLN A 137 -12.26 -0.84 -17.96
#